data_39104a70f81b22e35fc41820bc3ceb48
#
_entry.id   39104a70f81b22e35fc41820bc3ceb48
#
_cell.length_a   1.000
_cell.length_b   1.000
_cell.length_c   1.000
_cell.angle_alpha   90.00
_cell.angle_beta   90.00
_cell.angle_gamma   90.00
#
_symmetry.space_group_name_H-M   'P 1'
#
loop_
_entity.id
_entity.type
_entity.pdbx_description
1 polymer ?
#
loop_
_entity_poly.entity_id
_entity_poly.type
_entity_poly.pdbx_seq_one_letter_code
_entity_poly.pdbx_strand_id
1 'polypeptide(L)'
;AVVQRFMRNTPPDLVLVVLNASQITSQLRLLMQIQSLGLPVVAALNMSDEAQRFGIEINHEGLSQALGLPLLPVSAKRNQGIHALIDRVHQLGERLDCRLGRAQPPLNLEPDVSDEEQEQLIARFVKLPERLLNRRTRAVDRILLHPLVGVVLFLAIVLVVFQLLYAVTTPLQDWLGFGLDWIQGSWLEPGLKWLGSPDWLKRFLLDGIWLGVSTVATFLPLIFVFYVLIGIIEDSGYLPRAAFLMDGFMRWLGLDGRTFVLQVMGFGCNVPSIMGTRVIRDRGMRLLAMLCIPFALCQARLTVFVFLAGVFFPKPWWAPGLVLFSFYLMSFLAAIITGLIFKRAYPSKEAFVLELPPYRAPSLITILRRGWSSMLNFLFTTRIFIIGGAAAIWLLTNLPPGVREGSGGTYADAIGHFFQPILGPIGMNPELTVSLFFGFIAKEILLGAMAVIYKTTESNLGGAIQSVITPLQSLSFMTFVLLYTPCLGTIAAQLQESKSRNFAIMSLAWSLGLAWILALIVYQGGRLLLSLG
;
A
#
# COMPACT_ATOMS: atom_id res chain seq x y z
N ALA A 1 -24.10 -11.23 2.30
CA ALA A 1 -24.18 -11.69 0.90
C ALA A 1 -23.09 -12.73 0.56
N VAL A 2 -21.76 -12.47 0.79
CA VAL A 2 -20.69 -13.42 0.40
C VAL A 2 -20.74 -14.69 1.26
N VAL A 3 -20.81 -14.55 2.58
CA VAL A 3 -20.91 -15.67 3.54
C VAL A 3 -22.16 -16.48 3.30
N GLN A 4 -23.31 -15.84 3.10
CA GLN A 4 -24.57 -16.51 2.80
C GLN A 4 -24.50 -17.29 1.48
N ARG A 5 -23.88 -16.73 0.43
CA ARG A 5 -23.68 -17.40 -0.85
C ARG A 5 -22.75 -18.62 -0.70
N PHE A 6 -21.67 -18.46 0.07
CA PHE A 6 -20.73 -19.57 0.33
C PHE A 6 -21.44 -20.70 1.10
N MET A 7 -22.14 -20.37 2.18
CA MET A 7 -22.88 -21.36 2.97
C MET A 7 -24.01 -22.05 2.19
N ARG A 8 -24.60 -21.35 1.21
CA ARG A 8 -25.61 -21.94 0.32
C ARG A 8 -25.02 -22.95 -0.66
N ASN A 9 -23.85 -22.64 -1.23
CA ASN A 9 -23.25 -23.48 -2.28
C ASN A 9 -22.44 -24.66 -1.71
N THR A 10 -21.84 -24.48 -0.54
CA THR A 10 -21.01 -25.46 0.17
C THR A 10 -21.31 -25.35 1.67
N PRO A 11 -22.42 -25.93 2.15
CA PRO A 11 -22.76 -25.89 3.56
C PRO A 11 -21.66 -26.59 4.37
N PRO A 12 -21.06 -25.92 5.38
CA PRO A 12 -20.06 -26.51 6.23
C PRO A 12 -20.72 -27.42 7.27
N ASP A 13 -20.05 -28.50 7.68
CA ASP A 13 -20.51 -29.41 8.71
C ASP A 13 -20.51 -28.76 10.10
N LEU A 14 -19.58 -27.83 10.34
CA LEU A 14 -19.43 -27.09 11.57
C LEU A 14 -18.92 -25.67 11.30
N VAL A 15 -19.45 -24.68 12.00
CA VAL A 15 -19.02 -23.29 11.92
C VAL A 15 -18.31 -22.87 13.20
N LEU A 16 -17.05 -22.49 13.12
CA LEU A 16 -16.33 -21.87 14.22
C LEU A 16 -16.40 -20.35 14.09
N VAL A 17 -17.08 -19.69 15.02
CA VAL A 17 -17.20 -18.23 15.08
C VAL A 17 -16.23 -17.68 16.10
N VAL A 18 -15.29 -16.82 15.66
CA VAL A 18 -14.34 -16.15 16.55
C VAL A 18 -14.82 -14.75 16.83
N LEU A 19 -15.14 -14.47 18.08
CA LEU A 19 -15.63 -13.16 18.57
C LEU A 19 -14.54 -12.47 19.39
N ASN A 20 -14.52 -11.15 19.33
CA ASN A 20 -13.69 -10.35 20.23
C ASN A 20 -14.42 -10.12 21.55
N ALA A 21 -13.94 -10.70 22.65
CA ALA A 21 -14.55 -10.57 23.97
C ALA A 21 -14.61 -9.11 24.46
N SER A 22 -13.65 -8.26 24.08
CA SER A 22 -13.66 -6.84 24.45
C SER A 22 -14.69 -6.00 23.68
N GLN A 23 -15.29 -6.56 22.61
CA GLN A 23 -16.30 -5.94 21.76
C GLN A 23 -17.54 -6.84 21.61
N ILE A 24 -17.84 -7.65 22.62
CA ILE A 24 -18.91 -8.65 22.57
C ILE A 24 -20.27 -8.03 22.26
N THR A 25 -20.53 -6.80 22.70
CA THR A 25 -21.78 -6.09 22.49
C THR A 25 -22.12 -5.88 21.01
N SER A 26 -21.14 -5.55 20.19
CA SER A 26 -21.35 -5.37 18.73
C SER A 26 -21.29 -6.69 17.95
N GLN A 27 -20.59 -7.69 18.48
CA GLN A 27 -20.35 -8.95 17.75
C GLN A 27 -21.36 -10.06 18.08
N LEU A 28 -22.10 -9.95 19.17
CA LEU A 28 -23.10 -10.94 19.58
C LEU A 28 -24.17 -11.12 18.51
N ARG A 29 -24.58 -10.03 17.85
CA ARG A 29 -25.55 -10.08 16.73
C ARG A 29 -25.08 -10.98 15.59
N LEU A 30 -23.81 -10.92 15.24
CA LEU A 30 -23.25 -11.80 14.19
C LEU A 30 -23.35 -13.27 14.59
N LEU A 31 -23.07 -13.60 15.88
CA LEU A 31 -23.19 -14.95 16.38
C LEU A 31 -24.63 -15.45 16.28
N MET A 32 -25.59 -14.64 16.73
CA MET A 32 -27.03 -14.97 16.66
C MET A 32 -27.50 -15.15 15.20
N GLN A 33 -27.05 -14.29 14.29
CA GLN A 33 -27.33 -14.44 12.84
C GLN A 33 -26.77 -15.71 12.24
N ILE A 34 -25.56 -16.14 12.66
CA ILE A 34 -24.97 -17.39 12.16
C ILE A 34 -25.70 -18.60 12.77
N GLN A 35 -26.08 -18.52 14.03
CA GLN A 35 -26.83 -19.57 14.72
C GLN A 35 -28.21 -19.78 14.07
N SER A 36 -28.90 -18.71 13.70
CA SER A 36 -30.23 -18.79 13.06
C SER A 36 -30.21 -19.43 11.67
N LEU A 37 -29.03 -19.64 11.07
CA LEU A 37 -28.88 -20.43 9.84
C LEU A 37 -29.12 -21.92 10.04
N GLY A 38 -29.24 -22.42 11.29
CA GLY A 38 -29.48 -23.81 11.60
C GLY A 38 -28.27 -24.74 11.49
N LEU A 39 -27.06 -24.17 11.33
CA LEU A 39 -25.81 -24.92 11.28
C LEU A 39 -25.27 -25.20 12.69
N PRO A 40 -24.50 -26.28 12.90
CA PRO A 40 -23.78 -26.49 14.15
C PRO A 40 -22.71 -25.39 14.32
N VAL A 41 -22.75 -24.65 15.45
CA VAL A 41 -21.87 -23.52 15.73
C VAL A 41 -21.09 -23.76 17.01
N VAL A 42 -19.80 -23.44 16.99
CA VAL A 42 -18.93 -23.26 18.15
C VAL A 42 -18.46 -21.81 18.17
N ALA A 43 -18.53 -21.14 19.29
CA ALA A 43 -18.04 -19.78 19.43
C ALA A 43 -16.80 -19.71 20.32
N ALA A 44 -15.77 -19.02 19.84
CA ALA A 44 -14.56 -18.71 20.58
C ALA A 44 -14.56 -17.22 20.97
N LEU A 45 -14.59 -16.92 22.27
CA LEU A 45 -14.41 -15.55 22.80
C LEU A 45 -12.91 -15.23 22.89
N ASN A 46 -12.33 -14.81 21.78
CA ASN A 46 -10.92 -14.43 21.73
C ASN A 46 -10.68 -13.08 22.42
N MET A 47 -9.45 -12.82 22.84
CA MET A 47 -9.06 -11.65 23.63
C MET A 47 -9.74 -11.59 25.01
N SER A 48 -10.05 -12.74 25.60
CA SER A 48 -10.63 -12.84 26.95
C SER A 48 -9.75 -12.20 28.03
N ASP A 49 -8.42 -12.28 27.88
CA ASP A 49 -7.45 -11.61 28.73
C ASP A 49 -7.53 -10.07 28.63
N GLU A 50 -7.90 -9.56 27.48
CA GLU A 50 -8.07 -8.13 27.25
C GLU A 50 -9.41 -7.64 27.83
N ALA A 51 -10.49 -8.40 27.61
CA ALA A 51 -11.79 -8.12 28.20
C ALA A 51 -11.70 -8.02 29.72
N GLN A 52 -11.02 -8.96 30.37
CA GLN A 52 -10.75 -8.93 31.83
C GLN A 52 -9.97 -7.68 32.27
N ARG A 53 -8.95 -7.26 31.49
CA ARG A 53 -8.19 -6.03 31.77
C ARG A 53 -9.03 -4.77 31.66
N PHE A 54 -10.04 -4.77 30.80
CA PHE A 54 -10.99 -3.66 30.68
C PHE A 54 -12.13 -3.72 31.68
N GLY A 55 -12.13 -4.74 32.58
CA GLY A 55 -13.18 -4.92 33.59
C GLY A 55 -14.50 -5.41 32.98
N ILE A 56 -14.46 -6.00 31.76
CA ILE A 56 -15.63 -6.63 31.13
C ILE A 56 -15.72 -8.05 31.68
N GLU A 57 -16.76 -8.30 32.47
CA GLU A 57 -17.07 -9.63 32.97
C GLU A 57 -18.14 -10.29 32.10
N ILE A 58 -17.77 -11.40 31.48
CA ILE A 58 -18.67 -12.18 30.62
C ILE A 58 -18.96 -13.50 31.32
N ASN A 59 -20.21 -13.72 31.67
CA ASN A 59 -20.66 -15.05 32.11
C ASN A 59 -20.81 -15.96 30.86
N HIS A 60 -19.68 -16.54 30.42
CA HIS A 60 -19.62 -17.34 29.19
C HIS A 60 -20.42 -18.65 29.32
N GLU A 61 -20.54 -19.22 30.50
CA GLU A 61 -21.35 -20.42 30.76
C GLU A 61 -22.85 -20.11 30.65
N GLY A 62 -23.31 -19.06 31.32
CA GLY A 62 -24.71 -18.62 31.22
C GLY A 62 -25.09 -18.19 29.80
N LEU A 63 -24.20 -17.48 29.10
CA LEU A 63 -24.42 -17.08 27.71
C LEU A 63 -24.42 -18.28 26.76
N SER A 64 -23.54 -19.27 27.01
CA SER A 64 -23.52 -20.54 26.26
C SER A 64 -24.83 -21.32 26.41
N GLN A 65 -25.37 -21.38 27.65
CA GLN A 65 -26.65 -22.03 27.89
C GLN A 65 -27.83 -21.29 27.26
N ALA A 66 -27.84 -19.97 27.35
CA ALA A 66 -28.91 -19.14 26.77
C ALA A 66 -28.94 -19.23 25.25
N LEU A 67 -27.79 -19.26 24.60
CA LEU A 67 -27.65 -19.40 23.15
C LEU A 67 -27.75 -20.86 22.68
N GLY A 68 -27.64 -21.85 23.58
CA GLY A 68 -27.66 -23.26 23.21
C GLY A 68 -26.47 -23.72 22.37
N LEU A 69 -25.33 -23.01 22.42
CA LEU A 69 -24.12 -23.32 21.68
C LEU A 69 -22.87 -23.26 22.57
N PRO A 70 -21.82 -24.05 22.31
CA PRO A 70 -20.57 -23.97 23.04
C PRO A 70 -19.88 -22.63 22.83
N LEU A 71 -19.60 -21.94 23.94
CA LEU A 71 -18.92 -20.65 23.97
C LEU A 71 -17.69 -20.76 24.88
N LEU A 72 -16.48 -20.68 24.31
CA LEU A 72 -15.25 -20.88 25.04
C LEU A 72 -14.40 -19.60 25.07
N PRO A 73 -13.93 -19.19 26.27
CA PRO A 73 -13.00 -18.08 26.39
C PRO A 73 -11.61 -18.51 25.92
N VAL A 74 -11.01 -17.74 25.02
CA VAL A 74 -9.67 -17.98 24.49
C VAL A 74 -8.83 -16.72 24.46
N SER A 75 -7.52 -16.87 24.54
CA SER A 75 -6.54 -15.82 24.24
C SER A 75 -5.50 -16.40 23.29
N ALA A 76 -5.68 -16.16 21.98
CA ALA A 76 -4.76 -16.64 20.95
C ALA A 76 -3.34 -16.10 21.15
N LYS A 77 -3.20 -14.86 21.64
CA LYS A 77 -1.89 -14.24 21.93
C LYS A 77 -1.13 -14.97 23.03
N ARG A 78 -1.84 -15.53 24.03
CA ARG A 78 -1.26 -16.22 25.19
C ARG A 78 -1.34 -17.73 25.08
N ASN A 79 -1.88 -18.25 23.98
CA ASN A 79 -2.15 -19.67 23.77
C ASN A 79 -3.02 -20.29 24.88
N GLN A 80 -3.93 -19.51 25.48
CA GLN A 80 -4.84 -19.96 26.53
C GLN A 80 -6.19 -20.37 25.95
N GLY A 81 -6.75 -21.50 26.41
CA GLY A 81 -8.04 -22.00 25.97
C GLY A 81 -8.07 -22.62 24.57
N ILE A 82 -6.96 -22.61 23.83
CA ILE A 82 -6.92 -23.13 22.44
C ILE A 82 -7.09 -24.65 22.41
N HIS A 83 -6.45 -25.39 23.30
CA HIS A 83 -6.61 -26.85 23.37
C HIS A 83 -8.05 -27.24 23.68
N ALA A 84 -8.67 -26.59 24.67
CA ALA A 84 -10.09 -26.85 25.00
C ALA A 84 -11.03 -26.53 23.83
N LEU A 85 -10.73 -25.50 23.04
CA LEU A 85 -11.47 -25.17 21.83
C LEU A 85 -11.31 -26.27 20.76
N ILE A 86 -10.09 -26.74 20.52
CA ILE A 86 -9.80 -27.80 19.55
C ILE A 86 -10.51 -29.10 19.98
N ASP A 87 -10.39 -29.50 21.24
CA ASP A 87 -11.04 -30.70 21.76
C ASP A 87 -12.56 -30.63 21.60
N ARG A 88 -13.14 -29.43 21.83
CA ARG A 88 -14.58 -29.24 21.66
C ARG A 88 -15.03 -29.31 20.22
N VAL A 89 -14.23 -28.78 19.30
CA VAL A 89 -14.47 -28.88 17.86
C VAL A 89 -14.41 -30.35 17.41
N HIS A 90 -13.40 -31.12 17.85
CA HIS A 90 -13.28 -32.57 17.56
C HIS A 90 -14.47 -33.36 18.12
N GLN A 91 -14.83 -33.17 19.36
CA GLN A 91 -15.98 -33.85 19.98
C GLN A 91 -17.29 -33.61 19.24
N LEU A 92 -17.49 -32.39 18.73
CA LEU A 92 -18.67 -32.06 17.95
C LEU A 92 -18.56 -32.64 16.53
N GLY A 93 -17.37 -32.63 15.92
CA GLY A 93 -17.12 -33.25 14.62
C GLY A 93 -17.44 -34.76 14.63
N GLU A 94 -16.94 -35.52 15.63
CA GLU A 94 -17.23 -36.96 15.80
C GLU A 94 -18.73 -37.23 16.00
N ARG A 95 -19.44 -36.38 16.73
CA ARG A 95 -20.92 -36.50 16.89
C ARG A 95 -21.67 -36.19 15.60
N LEU A 96 -21.14 -35.35 14.74
CA LEU A 96 -21.70 -34.99 13.44
C LEU A 96 -21.46 -36.11 12.42
N ASP A 97 -20.26 -36.71 12.41
CA ASP A 97 -19.94 -37.88 11.57
C ASP A 97 -20.91 -39.06 11.82
N CYS A 98 -21.34 -39.27 13.06
CA CYS A 98 -22.38 -40.24 13.40
C CYS A 98 -23.77 -39.87 12.86
N ARG A 99 -24.00 -38.66 12.35
CA ARG A 99 -25.26 -38.17 11.79
C ARG A 99 -25.25 -38.01 10.26
N LEU A 100 -24.15 -38.34 9.59
CA LEU A 100 -23.95 -38.22 8.13
C LEU A 100 -24.89 -39.09 7.27
N GLY A 101 -26.07 -39.41 7.75
CA GLY A 101 -27.17 -40.01 6.99
C GLY A 101 -28.49 -39.24 7.07
N ARG A 102 -28.54 -38.11 7.78
CA ARG A 102 -29.75 -37.30 7.90
C ARG A 102 -29.62 -36.02 7.05
N ALA A 103 -30.67 -35.77 6.25
CA ALA A 103 -30.77 -34.52 5.49
C ALA A 103 -30.55 -33.31 6.40
N GLN A 104 -29.65 -32.43 6.02
CA GLN A 104 -29.41 -31.18 6.73
C GLN A 104 -30.70 -30.34 6.72
N PRO A 105 -31.08 -29.71 7.83
CA PRO A 105 -32.24 -28.82 7.86
C PRO A 105 -32.09 -27.71 6.83
N PRO A 106 -33.18 -27.23 6.23
CA PRO A 106 -33.12 -26.14 5.28
C PRO A 106 -32.49 -24.90 5.96
N LEU A 107 -31.47 -24.32 5.32
CA LEU A 107 -30.81 -23.11 5.81
C LEU A 107 -31.80 -21.93 5.83
N ASN A 108 -32.04 -21.36 6.99
CA ASN A 108 -32.79 -20.13 7.11
C ASN A 108 -31.87 -18.93 6.72
N LEU A 109 -32.09 -18.37 5.54
CA LEU A 109 -31.22 -17.35 4.95
C LEU A 109 -31.64 -15.91 5.25
N GLU A 110 -32.79 -15.73 5.92
CA GLU A 110 -33.27 -14.43 6.40
C GLU A 110 -33.36 -14.48 7.94
N PRO A 111 -32.23 -14.35 8.64
CA PRO A 111 -32.22 -14.38 10.09
C PRO A 111 -32.84 -13.08 10.62
N ASP A 112 -34.01 -13.17 11.20
CA ASP A 112 -34.63 -12.09 11.97
C ASP A 112 -34.10 -12.16 13.40
N VAL A 113 -33.05 -11.41 13.68
CA VAL A 113 -32.47 -11.24 15.03
C VAL A 113 -32.92 -9.89 15.56
N SER A 114 -33.77 -9.87 16.57
CA SER A 114 -34.25 -8.65 17.15
C SER A 114 -33.15 -7.95 17.97
N ASP A 115 -33.06 -6.61 17.85
CA ASP A 115 -32.12 -5.84 18.64
C ASP A 115 -32.44 -5.93 20.14
N GLU A 116 -33.72 -6.09 20.50
CA GLU A 116 -34.19 -6.28 21.89
C GLU A 116 -33.65 -7.56 22.52
N GLU A 117 -33.63 -8.68 21.78
CA GLU A 117 -33.12 -9.95 22.26
C GLU A 117 -31.60 -9.89 22.50
N GLN A 118 -30.88 -9.23 21.64
CA GLN A 118 -29.46 -8.96 21.82
C GLN A 118 -29.20 -8.13 23.09
N GLU A 119 -29.93 -7.03 23.28
CA GLU A 119 -29.78 -6.16 24.45
C GLU A 119 -30.10 -6.89 25.75
N GLN A 120 -31.11 -7.74 25.77
CA GLN A 120 -31.47 -8.57 26.95
C GLN A 120 -30.35 -9.55 27.30
N LEU A 121 -29.75 -10.23 26.32
CA LEU A 121 -28.62 -11.13 26.54
C LEU A 121 -27.41 -10.38 27.06
N ILE A 122 -27.10 -9.21 26.52
CA ILE A 122 -25.99 -8.37 27.00
C ILE A 122 -26.24 -7.93 28.44
N ALA A 123 -27.43 -7.40 28.74
CA ALA A 123 -27.76 -6.92 30.06
C ALA A 123 -27.70 -8.03 31.14
N ARG A 124 -28.03 -9.27 30.77
CA ARG A 124 -28.07 -10.41 31.69
C ARG A 124 -26.73 -11.08 31.89
N PHE A 125 -25.90 -11.20 30.86
CA PHE A 125 -24.68 -12.03 30.89
C PHE A 125 -23.37 -11.25 30.75
N VAL A 126 -23.42 -9.95 30.40
CA VAL A 126 -22.25 -9.11 30.19
C VAL A 126 -22.31 -7.92 31.15
N LYS A 127 -21.44 -7.91 32.13
CA LYS A 127 -21.27 -6.73 32.99
C LYS A 127 -20.24 -5.81 32.36
N LEU A 128 -20.71 -4.67 31.91
CA LEU A 128 -19.87 -3.61 31.40
C LEU A 128 -19.50 -2.66 32.54
N PRO A 129 -18.23 -2.32 32.75
CA PRO A 129 -17.88 -1.33 33.74
C PRO A 129 -18.51 0.01 33.38
N GLU A 130 -19.04 0.77 34.34
CA GLU A 130 -19.66 2.09 34.13
C GLU A 130 -18.76 3.08 33.35
N ARG A 131 -17.45 2.81 33.31
CA ARG A 131 -16.45 3.58 32.59
C ARG A 131 -15.57 2.65 31.74
N LEU A 132 -16.10 2.18 30.60
CA LEU A 132 -15.41 1.34 29.61
C LEU A 132 -14.13 1.95 29.02
N LEU A 133 -13.88 3.22 29.21
CA LEU A 133 -12.71 3.89 28.64
C LEU A 133 -11.66 4.14 29.71
N ASN A 134 -10.54 3.50 29.55
CA ASN A 134 -9.34 3.79 30.33
C ASN A 134 -9.13 5.32 30.35
N ARG A 135 -9.02 5.90 31.55
CA ARG A 135 -8.83 7.36 31.76
C ARG A 135 -7.67 7.90 30.91
N ARG A 136 -6.66 7.05 30.68
CA ARG A 136 -5.51 7.34 29.79
C ARG A 136 -5.93 7.47 28.31
N THR A 137 -6.75 6.56 27.80
CA THR A 137 -7.23 6.62 26.40
C THR A 137 -8.00 7.90 26.15
N ARG A 138 -8.90 8.32 27.05
CA ARG A 138 -9.65 9.59 26.90
C ARG A 138 -8.75 10.81 26.96
N ALA A 139 -7.72 10.81 27.82
CA ALA A 139 -6.79 11.92 27.92
C ALA A 139 -5.97 12.08 26.63
N VAL A 140 -5.52 10.96 26.07
CA VAL A 140 -4.80 10.94 24.80
C VAL A 140 -5.72 11.30 23.62
N ASP A 141 -6.93 10.75 23.58
CA ASP A 141 -7.90 11.03 22.52
C ASP A 141 -8.35 12.50 22.50
N ARG A 142 -8.41 13.17 23.68
CA ARG A 142 -8.72 14.62 23.74
C ARG A 142 -7.72 15.47 22.93
N ILE A 143 -6.45 15.05 22.89
CA ILE A 143 -5.39 15.73 22.15
C ILE A 143 -5.38 15.26 20.70
N LEU A 144 -5.41 13.94 20.48
CA LEU A 144 -5.30 13.34 19.15
C LEU A 144 -6.51 13.59 18.25
N LEU A 145 -7.71 13.71 18.80
CA LEU A 145 -8.94 13.96 18.05
C LEU A 145 -9.31 15.46 17.97
N HIS A 146 -8.46 16.33 18.50
CA HIS A 146 -8.68 17.77 18.36
C HIS A 146 -8.49 18.19 16.89
N PRO A 147 -9.40 18.94 16.29
CA PRO A 147 -9.41 19.21 14.85
C PRO A 147 -8.14 19.89 14.33
N LEU A 148 -7.51 20.78 15.09
CA LEU A 148 -6.27 21.43 14.71
C LEU A 148 -5.04 20.71 15.24
N VAL A 149 -4.99 20.47 16.57
CA VAL A 149 -3.82 19.83 17.21
C VAL A 149 -3.64 18.40 16.72
N GLY A 150 -4.73 17.67 16.51
CA GLY A 150 -4.69 16.30 15.99
C GLY A 150 -4.09 16.22 14.58
N VAL A 151 -4.42 17.17 13.68
CA VAL A 151 -3.84 17.22 12.33
C VAL A 151 -2.35 17.52 12.38
N VAL A 152 -1.93 18.52 13.18
CA VAL A 152 -0.51 18.85 13.34
C VAL A 152 0.27 17.67 13.92
N LEU A 153 -0.29 17.01 14.95
CA LEU A 153 0.34 15.84 15.56
C LEU A 153 0.38 14.64 14.61
N PHE A 154 -0.66 14.46 13.80
CA PHE A 154 -0.68 13.44 12.75
C PHE A 154 0.46 13.67 11.75
N LEU A 155 0.63 14.89 11.25
CA LEU A 155 1.71 15.24 10.33
C LEU A 155 3.09 15.06 10.98
N ALA A 156 3.23 15.42 12.26
CA ALA A 156 4.46 15.19 13.01
C ALA A 156 4.79 13.70 13.17
N ILE A 157 3.80 12.86 13.50
CA ILE A 157 3.97 11.41 13.60
C ILE A 157 4.38 10.82 12.23
N VAL A 158 3.71 11.22 11.16
CA VAL A 158 4.05 10.79 9.79
C VAL A 158 5.47 11.18 9.44
N LEU A 159 5.88 12.41 9.75
CA LEU A 159 7.24 12.89 9.50
C LEU A 159 8.27 12.08 10.29
N VAL A 160 8.03 11.82 11.58
CA VAL A 160 8.92 11.00 12.41
C VAL A 160 9.02 9.56 11.87
N VAL A 161 7.90 8.97 11.44
CA VAL A 161 7.89 7.62 10.86
C VAL A 161 8.71 7.56 9.58
N PHE A 162 8.56 8.54 8.68
CA PHE A 162 9.39 8.61 7.48
C PHE A 162 10.87 8.86 7.79
N GLN A 163 11.16 9.77 8.72
CA GLN A 163 12.54 10.03 9.13
C GLN A 163 13.20 8.76 9.71
N LEU A 164 12.48 8.03 10.54
CA LEU A 164 12.95 6.76 11.10
C LEU A 164 13.12 5.69 10.01
N LEU A 165 12.19 5.62 9.06
CA LEU A 165 12.28 4.72 7.91
C LEU A 165 13.61 4.95 7.18
N TYR A 166 13.91 6.19 6.79
CA TYR A 166 15.13 6.52 6.06
C TYR A 166 16.40 6.30 6.91
N ALA A 167 16.40 6.76 8.15
CA ALA A 167 17.55 6.61 9.03
C ALA A 167 17.98 5.15 9.24
N VAL A 168 17.00 4.23 9.23
CA VAL A 168 17.28 2.79 9.39
C VAL A 168 17.58 2.11 8.06
N THR A 169 16.88 2.47 6.99
CA THR A 169 16.99 1.74 5.72
C THR A 169 18.19 2.15 4.88
N THR A 170 18.56 3.44 4.88
CA THR A 170 19.70 3.93 4.06
C THR A 170 20.99 3.19 4.37
N PRO A 171 21.48 3.11 5.63
CA PRO A 171 22.71 2.37 5.91
C PRO A 171 22.63 0.87 5.58
N LEU A 172 21.42 0.29 5.70
CA LEU A 172 21.22 -1.11 5.33
C LEU A 172 21.30 -1.33 3.81
N GLN A 173 20.74 -0.40 3.05
CA GLN A 173 20.78 -0.42 1.58
C GLN A 173 22.22 -0.22 1.08
N ASP A 174 22.96 0.72 1.67
CA ASP A 174 24.35 1.00 1.31
C ASP A 174 25.25 -0.21 1.61
N TRP A 175 25.07 -0.83 2.78
CA TRP A 175 25.83 -2.04 3.14
C TRP A 175 25.50 -3.22 2.20
N LEU A 176 24.22 -3.39 1.86
CA LEU A 176 23.79 -4.44 0.93
C LEU A 176 24.28 -4.17 -0.49
N GLY A 177 24.22 -2.90 -0.94
CA GLY A 177 24.76 -2.45 -2.22
C GLY A 177 26.25 -2.76 -2.33
N PHE A 178 27.04 -2.37 -1.33
CA PHE A 178 28.47 -2.68 -1.27
C PHE A 178 28.74 -4.20 -1.36
N GLY A 179 27.95 -5.04 -0.66
CA GLY A 179 28.06 -6.50 -0.74
C GLY A 179 27.75 -7.04 -2.14
N LEU A 180 26.72 -6.50 -2.80
CA LEU A 180 26.33 -6.90 -4.17
C LEU A 180 27.38 -6.46 -5.21
N ASP A 181 27.96 -5.27 -5.07
CA ASP A 181 29.02 -4.76 -5.93
C ASP A 181 30.31 -5.60 -5.75
N TRP A 182 30.61 -5.99 -4.51
CA TRP A 182 31.72 -6.89 -4.23
C TRP A 182 31.51 -8.27 -4.87
N ILE A 183 30.31 -8.84 -4.81
CA ILE A 183 29.96 -10.10 -5.48
C ILE A 183 30.11 -9.96 -7.00
N GLN A 184 29.64 -8.86 -7.57
CA GLN A 184 29.78 -8.58 -8.99
C GLN A 184 31.25 -8.55 -9.42
N GLY A 185 32.07 -7.76 -8.73
CA GLY A 185 33.48 -7.56 -9.10
C GLY A 185 34.38 -8.76 -8.78
N SER A 186 34.13 -9.46 -7.67
CA SER A 186 35.02 -10.55 -7.19
C SER A 186 34.65 -11.93 -7.73
N TRP A 187 33.36 -12.15 -8.07
CA TRP A 187 32.90 -13.49 -8.46
C TRP A 187 32.28 -13.53 -9.85
N LEU A 188 31.34 -12.64 -10.17
CA LEU A 188 30.60 -12.70 -11.43
C LEU A 188 31.47 -12.30 -12.61
N GLU A 189 32.15 -11.18 -12.50
CA GLU A 189 32.99 -10.66 -13.59
C GLU A 189 34.19 -11.58 -13.91
N PRO A 190 34.98 -12.05 -12.93
CA PRO A 190 36.04 -13.04 -13.17
C PRO A 190 35.50 -14.38 -13.68
N GLY A 191 34.37 -14.85 -13.14
CA GLY A 191 33.72 -16.08 -13.58
C GLY A 191 33.32 -16.06 -15.04
N LEU A 192 32.71 -14.95 -15.50
CA LEU A 192 32.33 -14.74 -16.89
C LEU A 192 33.57 -14.60 -17.82
N LYS A 193 34.64 -13.99 -17.32
CA LYS A 193 35.93 -13.93 -18.06
C LYS A 193 36.55 -15.33 -18.23
N TRP A 194 36.51 -16.15 -17.15
CA TRP A 194 37.05 -17.53 -17.18
C TRP A 194 36.26 -18.44 -18.13
N LEU A 195 34.94 -18.26 -18.23
CA LEU A 195 34.05 -18.96 -19.17
C LEU A 195 34.24 -18.54 -20.64
N GLY A 196 35.12 -17.57 -20.94
CA GLY A 196 35.36 -17.10 -22.30
C GLY A 196 34.14 -16.46 -22.95
N SER A 197 33.19 -15.95 -22.16
CA SER A 197 31.94 -15.39 -22.64
C SER A 197 32.18 -14.18 -23.55
N PRO A 198 31.41 -14.01 -24.65
CA PRO A 198 31.51 -12.82 -25.50
C PRO A 198 31.18 -11.54 -24.71
N ASP A 199 31.76 -10.41 -25.06
CA ASP A 199 31.62 -9.15 -24.32
C ASP A 199 30.18 -8.65 -24.25
N TRP A 200 29.38 -8.85 -25.29
CA TRP A 200 27.96 -8.48 -25.27
C TRP A 200 27.16 -9.29 -24.23
N LEU A 201 27.50 -10.58 -24.05
CA LEU A 201 26.83 -11.45 -23.07
C LEU A 201 27.24 -11.07 -21.64
N LYS A 202 28.53 -10.74 -21.43
CA LYS A 202 29.01 -10.26 -20.12
C LYS A 202 28.26 -9.00 -19.70
N ARG A 203 28.18 -8.00 -20.61
CA ARG A 203 27.42 -6.76 -20.36
C ARG A 203 25.93 -7.01 -20.14
N PHE A 204 25.32 -7.87 -20.92
CA PHE A 204 23.91 -8.23 -20.72
C PHE A 204 23.65 -8.86 -19.37
N LEU A 205 24.53 -9.76 -18.93
CA LEU A 205 24.37 -10.43 -17.63
C LEU A 205 24.68 -9.49 -16.45
N LEU A 206 25.68 -8.62 -16.57
CA LEU A 206 26.09 -7.72 -15.49
C LEU A 206 25.20 -6.45 -15.45
N ASP A 207 25.07 -5.75 -16.57
CA ASP A 207 24.40 -4.45 -16.63
C ASP A 207 22.89 -4.59 -16.89
N GLY A 208 22.44 -5.74 -17.37
CA GLY A 208 21.01 -6.02 -17.58
C GLY A 208 20.43 -6.84 -16.41
N ILE A 209 20.79 -8.12 -16.30
CA ILE A 209 20.16 -9.05 -15.34
C ILE A 209 20.61 -8.77 -13.91
N TRP A 210 21.92 -8.67 -13.67
CA TRP A 210 22.45 -8.46 -12.32
C TRP A 210 22.04 -7.11 -11.74
N LEU A 211 22.01 -6.06 -12.56
CA LEU A 211 21.48 -4.75 -12.15
C LEU A 211 20.03 -4.87 -11.67
N GLY A 212 19.19 -5.63 -12.37
CA GLY A 212 17.82 -5.89 -11.93
C GLY A 212 17.75 -6.67 -10.61
N VAL A 213 18.61 -7.66 -10.41
CA VAL A 213 18.70 -8.45 -9.17
C VAL A 213 19.18 -7.59 -8.01
N SER A 214 20.24 -6.81 -8.20
CA SER A 214 20.78 -5.92 -7.17
C SER A 214 19.78 -4.83 -6.77
N THR A 215 19.08 -4.25 -7.73
CA THR A 215 18.00 -3.29 -7.46
C THR A 215 16.92 -3.92 -6.60
N VAL A 216 16.41 -5.10 -6.94
CA VAL A 216 15.40 -5.79 -6.11
C VAL A 216 15.92 -6.05 -4.70
N ALA A 217 17.17 -6.53 -4.58
CA ALA A 217 17.77 -6.86 -3.29
C ALA A 217 17.92 -5.62 -2.39
N THR A 218 18.38 -4.50 -2.93
CA THR A 218 18.53 -3.24 -2.16
C THR A 218 17.20 -2.65 -1.69
N PHE A 219 16.08 -3.01 -2.32
CA PHE A 219 14.74 -2.58 -1.86
C PHE A 219 14.17 -3.42 -0.71
N LEU A 220 14.65 -4.64 -0.49
CA LEU A 220 14.10 -5.52 0.55
C LEU A 220 14.15 -4.93 1.97
N PRO A 221 15.25 -4.32 2.42
CA PRO A 221 15.29 -3.66 3.73
C PRO A 221 14.25 -2.55 3.88
N LEU A 222 14.09 -1.72 2.85
CA LEU A 222 13.12 -0.63 2.86
C LEU A 222 11.70 -1.16 3.06
N ILE A 223 11.32 -2.17 2.28
CA ILE A 223 9.98 -2.76 2.33
C ILE A 223 9.75 -3.44 3.68
N PHE A 224 10.73 -4.17 4.18
CA PHE A 224 10.63 -4.82 5.49
C PHE A 224 10.41 -3.80 6.62
N VAL A 225 11.27 -2.78 6.73
CA VAL A 225 11.15 -1.73 7.77
C VAL A 225 9.85 -0.96 7.62
N PHE A 226 9.44 -0.64 6.39
CA PHE A 226 8.17 0.03 6.12
C PHE A 226 6.98 -0.77 6.68
N TYR A 227 6.88 -2.07 6.38
CA TYR A 227 5.79 -2.90 6.91
C TYR A 227 5.85 -3.06 8.44
N VAL A 228 7.04 -3.08 9.04
CA VAL A 228 7.22 -3.11 10.49
C VAL A 228 6.69 -1.81 11.11
N LEU A 229 7.07 -0.66 10.58
CA LEU A 229 6.62 0.66 11.09
C LEU A 229 5.11 0.83 10.95
N ILE A 230 4.55 0.47 9.80
CA ILE A 230 3.09 0.49 9.59
C ILE A 230 2.39 -0.47 10.55
N GLY A 231 2.92 -1.68 10.74
CA GLY A 231 2.37 -2.64 11.70
C GLY A 231 2.37 -2.11 13.14
N ILE A 232 3.38 -1.36 13.55
CA ILE A 232 3.43 -0.69 14.85
C ILE A 232 2.30 0.34 14.98
N ILE A 233 2.11 1.16 13.96
CA ILE A 233 1.07 2.20 13.94
C ILE A 233 -0.33 1.57 13.93
N GLU A 234 -0.53 0.52 13.14
CA GLU A 234 -1.79 -0.21 13.04
C GLU A 234 -2.15 -0.88 14.37
N ASP A 235 -1.24 -1.70 14.92
CA ASP A 235 -1.47 -2.44 16.17
C ASP A 235 -1.62 -1.50 17.38
N SER A 236 -1.03 -0.30 17.37
CA SER A 236 -1.19 0.70 18.44
C SER A 236 -2.63 1.21 18.57
N GLY A 237 -3.44 1.11 17.52
CA GLY A 237 -4.78 1.69 17.43
C GLY A 237 -4.80 3.17 17.03
N TYR A 238 -3.67 3.72 16.57
CA TYR A 238 -3.59 5.11 16.11
C TYR A 238 -4.28 5.33 14.75
N LEU A 239 -4.17 4.36 13.82
CA LEU A 239 -4.75 4.46 12.48
C LEU A 239 -6.25 4.79 12.44
N PRO A 240 -7.11 4.16 13.27
CA PRO A 240 -8.53 4.53 13.34
C PRO A 240 -8.76 5.99 13.77
N ARG A 241 -7.92 6.55 14.65
CA ARG A 241 -8.04 7.95 15.08
C ARG A 241 -7.66 8.92 13.97
N ALA A 242 -6.57 8.64 13.27
CA ALA A 242 -6.17 9.40 12.09
C ALA A 242 -7.25 9.37 11.00
N ALA A 243 -7.84 8.20 10.76
CA ALA A 243 -8.96 8.04 9.84
C ALA A 243 -10.18 8.86 10.28
N PHE A 244 -10.55 8.81 11.57
CA PHE A 244 -11.67 9.58 12.10
C PHE A 244 -11.47 11.10 11.95
N LEU A 245 -10.26 11.58 12.22
CA LEU A 245 -9.93 13.01 12.13
C LEU A 245 -10.12 13.55 10.71
N MET A 246 -9.80 12.78 9.70
CA MET A 246 -9.85 13.19 8.29
C MET A 246 -11.14 12.78 7.57
N ASP A 247 -12.04 12.06 8.23
CA ASP A 247 -13.25 11.51 7.64
C ASP A 247 -14.18 12.58 7.05
N GLY A 248 -14.35 13.69 7.75
CA GLY A 248 -15.18 14.80 7.27
C GLY A 248 -14.73 15.36 5.92
N PHE A 249 -13.41 15.52 5.73
CA PHE A 249 -12.82 15.98 4.47
C PHE A 249 -12.95 14.91 3.37
N MET A 250 -12.68 13.64 3.71
CA MET A 250 -12.72 12.55 2.75
C MET A 250 -14.12 12.26 2.24
N ARG A 251 -15.15 12.40 3.05
CA ARG A 251 -16.57 12.24 2.63
C ARG A 251 -16.95 13.17 1.49
N TRP A 252 -16.44 14.40 1.49
CA TRP A 252 -16.66 15.33 0.39
C TRP A 252 -16.15 14.79 -0.96
N LEU A 253 -15.09 13.99 -0.95
CA LEU A 253 -14.53 13.32 -2.12
C LEU A 253 -15.24 12.00 -2.47
N GLY A 254 -16.19 11.53 -1.67
CA GLY A 254 -16.82 10.21 -1.81
C GLY A 254 -15.97 9.06 -1.25
N LEU A 255 -15.01 9.40 -0.39
CA LEU A 255 -14.06 8.50 0.26
C LEU A 255 -14.29 8.53 1.78
N ASP A 256 -13.68 7.60 2.50
CA ASP A 256 -13.66 7.59 3.97
C ASP A 256 -12.28 7.98 4.53
N GLY A 257 -12.22 8.22 5.84
CA GLY A 257 -10.97 8.58 6.50
C GLY A 257 -9.89 7.50 6.41
N ARG A 258 -10.23 6.23 6.23
CA ARG A 258 -9.25 5.15 5.99
C ARG A 258 -8.49 5.36 4.70
N THR A 259 -9.16 5.86 3.66
CA THR A 259 -8.52 6.21 2.39
C THR A 259 -7.48 7.30 2.55
N PHE A 260 -7.71 8.30 3.42
CA PHE A 260 -6.71 9.32 3.71
C PHE A 260 -5.44 8.71 4.31
N VAL A 261 -5.58 7.82 5.27
CA VAL A 261 -4.45 7.12 5.86
C VAL A 261 -3.67 6.33 4.80
N LEU A 262 -4.39 5.61 3.93
CA LEU A 262 -3.77 4.88 2.82
C LEU A 262 -3.09 5.83 1.82
N GLN A 263 -3.67 6.99 1.55
CA GLN A 263 -3.05 8.01 0.69
C GLN A 263 -1.72 8.51 1.29
N VAL A 264 -1.69 8.75 2.61
CA VAL A 264 -0.47 9.15 3.31
C VAL A 264 0.57 8.03 3.30
N MET A 265 0.16 6.77 3.51
CA MET A 265 1.05 5.62 3.33
C MET A 265 1.65 5.55 1.91
N GLY A 266 0.90 6.01 0.91
CA GLY A 266 1.34 6.10 -0.49
C GLY A 266 2.56 7.03 -0.68
N PHE A 267 2.78 8.01 0.18
CA PHE A 267 4.01 8.82 0.14
C PHE A 267 5.26 8.00 0.48
N GLY A 268 5.14 6.93 1.24
CA GLY A 268 6.21 5.95 1.38
C GLY A 268 6.27 5.03 0.17
N CYS A 269 5.22 4.25 -0.05
CA CYS A 269 5.12 3.32 -1.18
C CYS A 269 3.67 3.06 -1.58
N ASN A 270 3.36 3.22 -2.87
CA ASN A 270 2.01 3.01 -3.40
C ASN A 270 1.57 1.54 -3.37
N VAL A 271 2.49 0.58 -3.47
CA VAL A 271 2.17 -0.86 -3.49
C VAL A 271 1.49 -1.32 -2.20
N PRO A 272 2.09 -1.18 -1.00
CA PRO A 272 1.42 -1.55 0.24
C PRO A 272 0.19 -0.70 0.53
N SER A 273 0.17 0.55 0.09
CA SER A 273 -1.01 1.41 0.22
C SER A 273 -2.21 0.86 -0.56
N ILE A 274 -2.02 0.41 -1.80
CA ILE A 274 -3.08 -0.25 -2.59
C ILE A 274 -3.48 -1.58 -1.96
N MET A 275 -2.54 -2.40 -1.52
CA MET A 275 -2.87 -3.65 -0.81
C MET A 275 -3.65 -3.38 0.48
N GLY A 276 -3.38 -2.28 1.17
CA GLY A 276 -4.11 -1.81 2.35
C GLY A 276 -5.57 -1.46 2.08
N THR A 277 -5.98 -1.22 0.82
CA THR A 277 -7.38 -0.95 0.48
C THR A 277 -8.32 -2.11 0.79
N ARG A 278 -7.79 -3.30 1.11
CA ARG A 278 -8.56 -4.45 1.60
C ARG A 278 -9.37 -4.16 2.87
N VAL A 279 -8.95 -3.18 3.68
CA VAL A 279 -9.69 -2.76 4.88
C VAL A 279 -10.98 -2.01 4.55
N ILE A 280 -11.13 -1.53 3.31
CA ILE A 280 -12.33 -0.87 2.82
C ILE A 280 -13.32 -1.94 2.36
N ARG A 281 -14.47 -2.03 3.03
CA ARG A 281 -15.48 -3.07 2.76
C ARG A 281 -16.24 -2.81 1.46
N ASP A 282 -16.65 -1.56 1.24
CA ASP A 282 -17.36 -1.16 0.03
C ASP A 282 -16.45 -1.24 -1.20
N ARG A 283 -16.91 -1.99 -2.22
CA ARG A 283 -16.12 -2.20 -3.45
C ARG A 283 -15.95 -0.92 -4.25
N GLY A 284 -16.98 -0.07 -4.31
CA GLY A 284 -16.94 1.19 -5.05
C GLY A 284 -15.90 2.13 -4.46
N MET A 285 -15.99 2.36 -3.15
CA MET A 285 -15.03 3.18 -2.41
C MET A 285 -13.60 2.62 -2.50
N ARG A 286 -13.42 1.30 -2.43
CA ARG A 286 -12.11 0.65 -2.58
C ARG A 286 -11.51 0.92 -3.96
N LEU A 287 -12.29 0.82 -5.04
CA LEU A 287 -11.82 1.11 -6.40
C LEU A 287 -11.48 2.61 -6.54
N LEU A 288 -12.30 3.50 -6.00
CA LEU A 288 -12.03 4.94 -6.01
C LEU A 288 -10.74 5.27 -5.24
N ALA A 289 -10.52 4.65 -4.08
CA ALA A 289 -9.26 4.78 -3.33
C ALA A 289 -8.05 4.33 -4.16
N MET A 290 -8.15 3.19 -4.87
CA MET A 290 -7.09 2.68 -5.74
C MET A 290 -6.79 3.60 -6.94
N LEU A 291 -7.73 4.45 -7.38
CA LEU A 291 -7.49 5.48 -8.39
C LEU A 291 -6.76 6.69 -7.83
N CYS A 292 -7.00 7.07 -6.57
CA CYS A 292 -6.41 8.25 -5.94
C CYS A 292 -4.98 7.99 -5.42
N ILE A 293 -4.73 6.82 -4.82
CA ILE A 293 -3.46 6.46 -4.17
C ILE A 293 -2.23 6.63 -5.08
N PRO A 294 -2.23 6.25 -6.38
CA PRO A 294 -1.04 6.35 -7.24
C PRO A 294 -0.49 7.76 -7.45
N PHE A 295 -1.27 8.79 -7.15
CA PHE A 295 -0.81 10.18 -7.23
C PHE A 295 0.06 10.59 -6.05
N ALA A 296 0.12 9.80 -4.97
CA ALA A 296 1.03 10.07 -3.87
C ALA A 296 2.49 10.11 -4.34
N LEU A 297 3.20 11.15 -3.93
CA LEU A 297 4.62 11.35 -4.22
C LEU A 297 5.46 10.35 -3.41
N CYS A 298 5.63 9.12 -3.94
CA CYS A 298 6.39 8.08 -3.25
C CYS A 298 7.89 8.42 -3.19
N GLN A 299 8.61 7.75 -2.29
CA GLN A 299 10.04 7.97 -2.05
C GLN A 299 10.88 7.95 -3.33
N ALA A 300 10.67 6.98 -4.20
CA ALA A 300 11.43 6.84 -5.44
C ALA A 300 11.28 8.06 -6.37
N ARG A 301 10.09 8.67 -6.42
CA ARG A 301 9.88 9.92 -7.14
C ARG A 301 10.55 11.10 -6.41
N LEU A 302 10.47 11.11 -5.07
CA LEU A 302 11.03 12.17 -4.26
C LEU A 302 12.55 12.31 -4.48
N THR A 303 13.30 11.21 -4.57
CA THR A 303 14.74 11.23 -4.85
C THR A 303 15.07 11.95 -6.16
N VAL A 304 14.32 11.64 -7.23
CA VAL A 304 14.46 12.33 -8.52
C VAL A 304 14.14 13.82 -8.41
N PHE A 305 13.09 14.16 -7.65
CA PHE A 305 12.66 15.55 -7.50
C PHE A 305 13.63 16.39 -6.66
N VAL A 306 14.19 15.82 -5.59
CA VAL A 306 15.22 16.45 -4.78
C VAL A 306 16.45 16.73 -5.63
N PHE A 307 16.87 15.76 -6.44
CA PHE A 307 18.01 15.92 -7.35
C PHE A 307 17.74 17.04 -8.37
N LEU A 308 16.64 16.97 -9.13
CA LEU A 308 16.33 17.96 -10.16
C LEU A 308 16.07 19.36 -9.58
N ALA A 309 15.38 19.46 -8.44
CA ALA A 309 15.15 20.74 -7.76
C ALA A 309 16.48 21.37 -7.28
N GLY A 310 17.40 20.57 -6.76
CA GLY A 310 18.73 21.02 -6.36
C GLY A 310 19.58 21.48 -7.54
N VAL A 311 19.48 20.80 -8.68
CA VAL A 311 20.23 21.13 -9.91
C VAL A 311 19.70 22.41 -10.56
N PHE A 312 18.38 22.52 -10.76
CA PHE A 312 17.81 23.64 -11.54
C PHE A 312 17.42 24.87 -10.72
N PHE A 313 17.17 24.71 -9.41
CA PHE A 313 16.70 25.78 -8.53
C PHE A 313 17.58 25.93 -7.27
N PRO A 314 18.92 26.01 -7.38
CA PRO A 314 19.81 26.05 -6.21
C PRO A 314 19.71 27.33 -5.40
N LYS A 315 19.23 28.42 -5.99
CA LYS A 315 19.12 29.73 -5.37
C LYS A 315 17.73 30.35 -5.59
N PRO A 316 17.18 31.04 -4.56
CA PRO A 316 17.66 31.14 -3.17
C PRO A 316 17.57 29.79 -2.42
N TRP A 317 18.23 29.66 -1.27
CA TRP A 317 18.36 28.39 -0.51
C TRP A 317 17.03 27.68 -0.20
N TRP A 318 15.92 28.41 -0.14
CA TRP A 318 14.58 27.85 0.09
C TRP A 318 13.87 27.40 -1.20
N ALA A 319 14.37 27.76 -2.38
CA ALA A 319 13.70 27.48 -3.65
C ALA A 319 13.51 25.96 -3.94
N PRO A 320 14.51 25.08 -3.72
CA PRO A 320 14.29 23.64 -3.91
C PRO A 320 13.16 23.10 -3.01
N GLY A 321 13.10 23.59 -1.76
CA GLY A 321 12.04 23.21 -0.82
C GLY A 321 10.66 23.68 -1.28
N LEU A 322 10.53 24.88 -1.84
CA LEU A 322 9.28 25.39 -2.39
C LEU A 322 8.83 24.59 -3.61
N VAL A 323 9.74 24.22 -4.49
CA VAL A 323 9.47 23.35 -5.65
C VAL A 323 8.94 22.01 -5.17
N LEU A 324 9.59 21.37 -4.22
CA LEU A 324 9.13 20.10 -3.66
C LEU A 324 7.76 20.24 -2.99
N PHE A 325 7.55 21.28 -2.20
CA PHE A 325 6.25 21.55 -1.57
C PHE A 325 5.13 21.73 -2.61
N SER A 326 5.41 22.42 -3.73
CA SER A 326 4.42 22.57 -4.82
C SER A 326 4.03 21.22 -5.44
N PHE A 327 4.96 20.27 -5.56
CA PHE A 327 4.67 18.92 -6.04
C PHE A 327 3.88 18.07 -5.03
N TYR A 328 4.10 18.22 -3.72
CA TYR A 328 3.23 17.63 -2.71
C TYR A 328 1.80 18.17 -2.82
N LEU A 329 1.66 19.48 -2.98
CA LEU A 329 0.34 20.10 -3.17
C LEU A 329 -0.33 19.61 -4.46
N MET A 330 0.42 19.52 -5.56
CA MET A 330 -0.07 18.99 -6.84
C MET A 330 -0.49 17.52 -6.73
N SER A 331 0.22 16.71 -5.96
CA SER A 331 -0.14 15.32 -5.64
C SER A 331 -1.52 15.22 -4.97
N PHE A 332 -1.75 16.01 -3.92
CA PHE A 332 -3.06 16.08 -3.26
C PHE A 332 -4.15 16.60 -4.21
N LEU A 333 -3.86 17.64 -4.98
CA LEU A 333 -4.80 18.20 -5.94
C LEU A 333 -5.22 17.17 -7.00
N ALA A 334 -4.29 16.40 -7.54
CA ALA A 334 -4.56 15.34 -8.49
C ALA A 334 -5.45 14.23 -7.89
N ALA A 335 -5.19 13.84 -6.64
CA ALA A 335 -6.03 12.88 -5.92
C ALA A 335 -7.46 13.44 -5.69
N ILE A 336 -7.59 14.71 -5.32
CA ILE A 336 -8.86 15.41 -5.14
C ILE A 336 -9.65 15.46 -6.47
N ILE A 337 -9.01 15.89 -7.55
CA ILE A 337 -9.63 15.94 -8.88
C ILE A 337 -10.14 14.56 -9.29
N THR A 338 -9.31 13.54 -9.11
CA THR A 338 -9.68 12.16 -9.42
C THR A 338 -10.86 11.69 -8.57
N GLY A 339 -10.85 11.94 -7.27
CA GLY A 339 -11.96 11.61 -6.38
C GLY A 339 -13.27 12.29 -6.81
N LEU A 340 -13.23 13.58 -7.12
CA LEU A 340 -14.40 14.34 -7.55
C LEU A 340 -14.99 13.87 -8.88
N ILE A 341 -14.13 13.51 -9.84
CA ILE A 341 -14.58 13.04 -11.16
C ILE A 341 -15.21 11.64 -11.05
N PHE A 342 -14.54 10.72 -10.35
CA PHE A 342 -14.95 9.32 -10.32
C PHE A 342 -15.93 8.97 -9.19
N LYS A 343 -16.20 9.84 -8.21
CA LYS A 343 -17.14 9.54 -7.11
C LYS A 343 -18.56 9.16 -7.59
N ARG A 344 -19.00 9.69 -8.74
CA ARG A 344 -20.30 9.31 -9.32
C ARG A 344 -20.28 7.93 -9.99
N ALA A 345 -19.13 7.51 -10.52
CA ALA A 345 -18.97 6.20 -11.14
C ALA A 345 -18.83 5.07 -10.09
N TYR A 346 -18.35 5.42 -8.89
CA TYR A 346 -18.13 4.48 -7.78
C TYR A 346 -18.86 4.94 -6.51
N PRO A 347 -20.21 4.98 -6.52
CA PRO A 347 -20.99 5.43 -5.35
C PRO A 347 -20.84 4.43 -4.21
N SER A 348 -20.58 4.93 -3.00
CA SER A 348 -20.65 4.14 -1.77
C SER A 348 -22.05 4.26 -1.16
N LYS A 349 -22.59 3.13 -0.69
CA LYS A 349 -23.88 3.03 -0.01
C LYS A 349 -23.74 2.79 1.50
N GLU A 350 -22.54 2.54 1.97
CA GLU A 350 -22.31 2.22 3.38
C GLU A 350 -22.09 3.48 4.21
N ALA A 351 -22.83 3.59 5.32
CA ALA A 351 -22.54 4.58 6.35
C ALA A 351 -21.25 4.15 7.06
N PHE A 352 -20.29 5.06 7.15
CA PHE A 352 -19.05 4.82 7.86
C PHE A 352 -19.30 4.87 9.37
N VAL A 353 -19.31 3.70 10.00
CA VAL A 353 -19.30 3.55 11.46
C VAL A 353 -17.90 3.09 11.84
N LEU A 354 -17.12 3.97 12.45
CA LEU A 354 -15.78 3.67 12.94
C LEU A 354 -15.83 3.45 14.46
N GLU A 355 -15.69 2.21 14.88
CA GLU A 355 -15.40 1.91 16.27
C GLU A 355 -13.93 2.22 16.55
N LEU A 356 -13.65 3.06 17.56
CA LEU A 356 -12.30 3.39 17.98
C LEU A 356 -11.83 2.32 18.99
N PRO A 357 -10.98 1.37 18.57
CA PRO A 357 -10.45 0.36 19.50
C PRO A 357 -9.57 1.02 20.56
N PRO A 358 -9.45 0.46 21.74
CA PRO A 358 -8.53 0.98 22.76
C PRO A 358 -7.07 0.89 22.27
N TYR A 359 -6.20 1.76 22.82
CA TYR A 359 -4.77 1.68 22.54
C TYR A 359 -4.19 0.38 23.07
N ARG A 360 -3.37 -0.26 22.24
CA ARG A 360 -2.73 -1.55 22.56
C ARG A 360 -1.23 -1.44 22.41
N ALA A 361 -0.49 -2.14 23.27
CA ALA A 361 0.93 -2.31 23.03
C ALA A 361 1.14 -3.29 21.85
N PRO A 362 1.86 -2.86 20.81
CA PRO A 362 2.10 -3.69 19.62
C PRO A 362 2.88 -4.95 19.98
N SER A 363 2.54 -6.07 19.32
CA SER A 363 3.26 -7.33 19.48
C SER A 363 4.41 -7.41 18.49
N LEU A 364 5.64 -7.15 18.95
CA LEU A 364 6.82 -7.06 18.09
C LEU A 364 7.03 -8.32 17.24
N ILE A 365 6.87 -9.51 17.84
CA ILE A 365 7.02 -10.79 17.12
C ILE A 365 6.01 -10.94 15.99
N THR A 366 4.75 -10.56 16.24
CA THR A 366 3.69 -10.62 15.21
C THR A 366 3.97 -9.65 14.08
N ILE A 367 4.41 -8.43 14.41
CA ILE A 367 4.74 -7.39 13.44
C ILE A 367 5.94 -7.80 12.58
N LEU A 368 7.01 -8.33 13.18
CA LEU A 368 8.17 -8.82 12.44
C LEU A 368 7.80 -9.97 11.49
N ARG A 369 6.96 -10.92 11.93
CA ARG A 369 6.47 -12.00 11.05
C ARG A 369 5.63 -11.46 9.89
N ARG A 370 4.73 -10.51 10.16
CA ARG A 370 3.93 -9.88 9.10
C ARG A 370 4.83 -9.12 8.12
N GLY A 371 5.78 -8.32 8.63
CA GLY A 371 6.75 -7.59 7.82
C GLY A 371 7.55 -8.51 6.91
N TRP A 372 8.07 -9.62 7.45
CA TRP A 372 8.79 -10.64 6.70
C TRP A 372 7.95 -11.30 5.61
N SER A 373 6.74 -11.74 5.96
CA SER A 373 5.81 -12.34 4.99
C SER A 373 5.43 -11.36 3.88
N SER A 374 5.19 -10.10 4.22
CA SER A 374 4.83 -9.06 3.25
C SER A 374 6.01 -8.72 2.31
N MET A 375 7.23 -8.66 2.86
CA MET A 375 8.46 -8.50 2.08
C MET A 375 8.67 -9.65 1.09
N LEU A 376 8.50 -10.90 1.53
CA LEU A 376 8.60 -12.06 0.64
C LEU A 376 7.53 -12.04 -0.45
N ASN A 377 6.28 -11.73 -0.10
CA ASN A 377 5.20 -11.62 -1.09
C ASN A 377 5.50 -10.54 -2.13
N PHE A 378 6.04 -9.40 -1.71
CA PHE A 378 6.50 -8.36 -2.64
C PHE A 378 7.61 -8.89 -3.56
N LEU A 379 8.63 -9.53 -3.00
CA LEU A 379 9.74 -10.11 -3.76
C LEU A 379 9.24 -11.09 -4.84
N PHE A 380 8.37 -12.03 -4.44
CA PHE A 380 7.83 -13.02 -5.38
C PHE A 380 6.95 -12.41 -6.47
N THR A 381 6.24 -11.34 -6.17
CA THR A 381 5.35 -10.66 -7.12
C THR A 381 6.12 -9.78 -8.10
N THR A 382 7.17 -9.08 -7.65
CA THR A 382 7.83 -8.02 -8.44
C THR A 382 9.12 -8.45 -9.13
N ARG A 383 9.79 -9.52 -8.66
CA ARG A 383 11.10 -9.96 -9.18
C ARG A 383 11.14 -10.12 -10.70
N ILE A 384 10.13 -10.75 -11.29
CA ILE A 384 10.09 -11.02 -12.74
C ILE A 384 9.95 -9.71 -13.52
N PHE A 385 9.14 -8.78 -13.02
CA PHE A 385 8.91 -7.49 -13.69
C PHE A 385 10.14 -6.59 -13.63
N ILE A 386 10.83 -6.54 -12.49
CA ILE A 386 12.00 -5.66 -12.34
C ILE A 386 13.20 -6.24 -13.08
N ILE A 387 13.52 -7.54 -12.88
CA ILE A 387 14.65 -8.18 -13.55
C ILE A 387 14.42 -8.25 -15.07
N GLY A 388 13.21 -8.68 -15.49
CA GLY A 388 12.85 -8.73 -16.90
C GLY A 388 12.81 -7.35 -17.54
N GLY A 389 12.36 -6.34 -16.78
CA GLY A 389 12.39 -4.94 -17.20
C GLY A 389 13.81 -4.42 -17.40
N ALA A 390 14.72 -4.64 -16.45
CA ALA A 390 16.11 -4.24 -16.57
C ALA A 390 16.80 -4.92 -17.77
N ALA A 391 16.54 -6.22 -17.97
CA ALA A 391 17.04 -6.94 -19.14
C ALA A 391 16.48 -6.40 -20.46
N ALA A 392 15.17 -6.10 -20.53
CA ALA A 392 14.54 -5.51 -21.71
C ALA A 392 15.10 -4.11 -22.02
N ILE A 393 15.34 -3.31 -20.99
CA ILE A 393 15.97 -2.00 -21.11
C ILE A 393 17.36 -2.12 -21.72
N TRP A 394 18.19 -2.99 -21.15
CA TRP A 394 19.52 -3.19 -21.68
C TRP A 394 19.49 -3.60 -23.16
N LEU A 395 18.59 -4.50 -23.54
CA LEU A 395 18.41 -4.88 -24.95
C LEU A 395 18.02 -3.68 -25.83
N LEU A 396 17.09 -2.84 -25.39
CA LEU A 396 16.64 -1.67 -26.17
C LEU A 396 17.74 -0.61 -26.33
N THR A 397 18.60 -0.44 -25.34
CA THR A 397 19.67 0.56 -25.36
C THR A 397 20.93 0.08 -26.09
N ASN A 398 21.15 -1.25 -26.19
CA ASN A 398 22.37 -1.81 -26.78
C ASN A 398 22.17 -2.48 -28.15
N LEU A 399 20.94 -2.59 -28.62
CA LEU A 399 20.65 -3.13 -29.95
C LEU A 399 20.25 -2.02 -30.94
N PRO A 400 20.64 -2.15 -32.25
CA PRO A 400 21.36 -3.23 -32.91
C PRO A 400 22.86 -3.25 -32.56
N PRO A 401 23.54 -4.44 -32.69
CA PRO A 401 24.95 -4.55 -32.39
C PRO A 401 25.81 -3.65 -33.29
N GLY A 402 26.78 -2.96 -32.70
CA GLY A 402 27.69 -2.05 -33.46
C GLY A 402 27.31 -0.58 -33.42
N VAL A 403 26.14 -0.24 -32.94
CA VAL A 403 25.75 1.13 -32.62
C VAL A 403 26.23 1.45 -31.22
N ARG A 404 27.07 2.48 -31.06
CA ARG A 404 27.51 2.93 -29.72
C ARG A 404 26.34 3.53 -28.97
N GLU A 405 26.22 3.22 -27.69
CA GLU A 405 25.25 3.85 -26.81
C GLU A 405 25.25 5.39 -26.99
N GLY A 406 24.07 5.95 -27.26
CA GLY A 406 23.88 7.39 -27.47
C GLY A 406 24.41 7.94 -28.80
N SER A 407 24.61 7.10 -29.83
CA SER A 407 24.98 7.55 -31.18
C SER A 407 23.78 7.81 -32.12
N GLY A 408 22.54 7.73 -31.56
CA GLY A 408 21.32 8.03 -32.34
C GLY A 408 20.84 6.89 -33.25
N GLY A 409 21.12 5.64 -32.91
CA GLY A 409 20.74 4.50 -33.76
C GLY A 409 20.23 3.27 -32.97
N THR A 410 20.04 3.40 -31.65
CA THR A 410 19.51 2.31 -30.84
C THR A 410 17.98 2.21 -30.93
N TYR A 411 17.41 1.06 -30.58
CA TYR A 411 15.94 0.94 -30.48
C TYR A 411 15.35 1.91 -29.45
N ALA A 412 16.06 2.22 -28.39
CA ALA A 412 15.64 3.22 -27.40
C ALA A 412 15.52 4.60 -28.04
N ASP A 413 16.50 5.03 -28.86
CA ASP A 413 16.45 6.30 -29.59
C ASP A 413 15.27 6.33 -30.58
N ALA A 414 15.03 5.23 -31.32
CA ALA A 414 13.89 5.12 -32.21
C ALA A 414 12.55 5.27 -31.48
N ILE A 415 12.42 4.68 -30.28
CA ILE A 415 11.25 4.85 -29.41
C ILE A 415 11.13 6.31 -28.96
N GLY A 416 12.23 6.94 -28.52
CA GLY A 416 12.25 8.34 -28.13
C GLY A 416 11.74 9.27 -29.22
N HIS A 417 12.22 9.08 -30.45
CA HIS A 417 11.78 9.85 -31.61
C HIS A 417 10.35 9.55 -32.03
N PHE A 418 9.91 8.29 -31.93
CA PHE A 418 8.51 7.90 -32.24
C PHE A 418 7.50 8.61 -31.34
N PHE A 419 7.80 8.77 -30.04
CA PHE A 419 6.91 9.45 -29.11
C PHE A 419 7.10 10.96 -29.05
N GLN A 420 8.10 11.52 -29.76
CA GLN A 420 8.38 12.96 -29.81
C GLN A 420 7.17 13.83 -30.22
N PRO A 421 6.32 13.45 -31.21
CA PRO A 421 5.14 14.24 -31.56
C PRO A 421 4.14 14.39 -30.41
N ILE A 422 4.07 13.39 -29.50
CA ILE A 422 3.14 13.37 -28.35
C ILE A 422 3.77 14.07 -27.16
N LEU A 423 5.05 13.86 -26.88
CA LEU A 423 5.75 14.35 -25.69
C LEU A 423 6.51 15.66 -25.92
N GLY A 424 6.79 16.03 -27.17
CA GLY A 424 7.40 17.32 -27.53
C GLY A 424 6.60 18.54 -27.08
N PRO A 425 5.25 18.57 -27.25
CA PRO A 425 4.42 19.68 -26.80
C PRO A 425 4.49 19.97 -25.31
N ILE A 426 4.87 18.99 -24.49
CA ILE A 426 5.07 19.12 -23.03
C ILE A 426 6.56 19.38 -22.67
N GLY A 427 7.41 19.65 -23.67
CA GLY A 427 8.81 20.03 -23.48
C GLY A 427 9.78 18.85 -23.29
N MET A 428 9.36 17.61 -23.61
CA MET A 428 10.23 16.44 -23.53
C MET A 428 11.10 16.33 -24.78
N ASN A 429 12.40 16.10 -24.60
CA ASN A 429 13.30 15.68 -25.65
C ASN A 429 13.35 14.14 -25.76
N PRO A 430 13.92 13.55 -26.81
CA PRO A 430 13.98 12.09 -26.98
C PRO A 430 14.65 11.38 -25.79
N GLU A 431 15.71 11.97 -25.22
CA GLU A 431 16.45 11.40 -24.08
C GLU A 431 15.60 11.36 -22.81
N LEU A 432 14.85 12.42 -22.51
CA LEU A 432 13.88 12.43 -21.41
C LEU A 432 12.75 11.43 -21.66
N THR A 433 12.31 11.30 -22.91
CA THR A 433 11.27 10.32 -23.30
C THR A 433 11.74 8.91 -23.01
N VAL A 434 12.94 8.54 -23.41
CA VAL A 434 13.55 7.24 -23.12
C VAL A 434 13.66 7.03 -21.61
N SER A 435 14.11 8.04 -20.86
CA SER A 435 14.21 7.98 -19.40
C SER A 435 12.85 7.68 -18.72
N LEU A 436 11.73 8.17 -19.28
CA LEU A 436 10.39 7.88 -18.76
C LEU A 436 10.02 6.40 -18.89
N PHE A 437 10.43 5.72 -19.98
CA PHE A 437 10.21 4.28 -20.12
C PHE A 437 10.97 3.47 -19.07
N PHE A 438 12.18 3.89 -18.74
CA PHE A 438 12.93 3.29 -17.62
C PHE A 438 12.25 3.53 -16.29
N GLY A 439 11.83 4.77 -16.02
CA GLY A 439 11.08 5.13 -14.82
C GLY A 439 9.71 4.46 -14.70
N PHE A 440 9.15 3.90 -15.78
CA PHE A 440 7.94 3.09 -15.73
C PHE A 440 8.18 1.73 -15.07
N ILE A 441 9.32 1.13 -15.30
CA ILE A 441 9.66 -0.18 -14.73
C ILE A 441 9.98 -0.02 -13.26
N ALA A 442 10.94 0.84 -12.94
CA ALA A 442 11.30 1.20 -11.56
C ALA A 442 11.75 2.66 -11.53
N LYS A 443 11.11 3.46 -10.70
CA LYS A 443 11.34 4.91 -10.62
C LYS A 443 12.74 5.26 -10.16
N GLU A 444 13.35 4.40 -9.39
CA GLU A 444 14.69 4.54 -8.84
C GLU A 444 15.77 4.47 -9.92
N ILE A 445 15.54 3.67 -10.96
CA ILE A 445 16.49 3.51 -12.07
C ILE A 445 16.53 4.78 -12.95
N LEU A 446 15.57 5.70 -12.79
CA LEU A 446 15.44 6.87 -13.66
C LEU A 446 16.69 7.75 -13.66
N LEU A 447 17.30 8.02 -12.49
CA LEU A 447 18.54 8.80 -12.41
C LEU A 447 19.74 8.05 -13.01
N GLY A 448 19.88 6.76 -12.72
CA GLY A 448 20.90 5.91 -13.32
C GLY A 448 20.75 5.81 -14.85
N ALA A 449 19.52 5.65 -15.34
CA ALA A 449 19.23 5.67 -16.78
C ALA A 449 19.59 7.02 -17.42
N MET A 450 19.27 8.12 -16.77
CA MET A 450 19.70 9.46 -17.21
C MET A 450 21.23 9.56 -17.27
N ALA A 451 21.96 9.05 -16.28
CA ALA A 451 23.41 9.06 -16.28
C ALA A 451 23.98 8.31 -17.50
N VAL A 452 23.41 7.15 -17.84
CA VAL A 452 23.79 6.38 -19.03
C VAL A 452 23.45 7.14 -20.31
N ILE A 453 22.23 7.66 -20.45
CA ILE A 453 21.76 8.37 -21.64
C ILE A 453 22.59 9.64 -21.90
N TYR A 454 22.91 10.40 -20.83
CA TYR A 454 23.75 11.60 -20.92
C TYR A 454 25.27 11.32 -20.87
N LYS A 455 25.67 10.05 -20.92
CA LYS A 455 27.07 9.58 -20.97
C LYS A 455 27.95 10.15 -19.84
N THR A 456 27.42 10.18 -18.63
CA THR A 456 28.08 10.77 -17.48
C THR A 456 27.96 9.86 -16.25
N THR A 457 28.76 10.11 -15.23
CA THR A 457 28.57 9.48 -13.93
C THR A 457 27.47 10.17 -13.14
N GLU A 458 26.86 9.50 -12.20
CA GLU A 458 25.79 10.09 -11.37
C GLU A 458 26.27 11.37 -10.64
N SER A 459 27.55 11.44 -10.26
CA SER A 459 28.15 12.62 -9.63
C SER A 459 28.19 13.87 -10.54
N ASN A 460 28.34 13.68 -11.84
CA ASN A 460 28.45 14.77 -12.83
C ASN A 460 27.14 14.99 -13.61
N LEU A 461 26.12 14.20 -13.33
CA LEU A 461 24.84 14.21 -14.04
C LEU A 461 24.16 15.60 -14.00
N GLY A 462 24.26 16.31 -12.85
CA GLY A 462 23.66 17.64 -12.69
C GLY A 462 24.15 18.65 -13.72
N GLY A 463 25.48 18.72 -13.95
CA GLY A 463 26.07 19.61 -14.97
C GLY A 463 25.71 19.21 -16.39
N ALA A 464 25.71 17.89 -16.70
CA ALA A 464 25.35 17.39 -18.00
C ALA A 464 23.89 17.70 -18.36
N ILE A 465 22.97 17.52 -17.44
CA ILE A 465 21.54 17.80 -17.66
C ILE A 465 21.29 19.31 -17.82
N GLN A 466 21.93 20.16 -17.02
CA GLN A 466 21.78 21.63 -17.15
C GLN A 466 22.19 22.18 -18.52
N SER A 467 23.11 21.52 -19.22
CA SER A 467 23.52 21.94 -20.56
C SER A 467 22.52 21.59 -21.66
N VAL A 468 21.60 20.65 -21.42
CA VAL A 468 20.68 20.10 -22.43
C VAL A 468 19.22 20.45 -22.13
N ILE A 469 18.86 20.61 -20.86
CA ILE A 469 17.48 20.81 -20.42
C ILE A 469 17.33 22.17 -19.73
N THR A 470 16.25 22.87 -20.06
CA THR A 470 15.88 24.12 -19.38
C THR A 470 15.18 23.88 -18.04
N PRO A 471 15.20 24.84 -17.10
CA PRO A 471 14.45 24.73 -15.83
C PRO A 471 12.96 24.47 -16.04
N LEU A 472 12.35 25.05 -17.09
CA LEU A 472 10.93 24.84 -17.42
C LEU A 472 10.66 23.43 -17.92
N GLN A 473 11.56 22.86 -18.71
CA GLN A 473 11.48 21.44 -19.12
C GLN A 473 11.63 20.51 -17.93
N SER A 474 12.52 20.84 -16.98
CA SER A 474 12.67 20.09 -15.73
C SER A 474 11.38 20.11 -14.89
N LEU A 475 10.71 21.25 -14.73
CA LEU A 475 9.42 21.35 -14.04
C LEU A 475 8.34 20.53 -14.74
N SER A 476 8.26 20.60 -16.07
CA SER A 476 7.31 19.80 -16.84
C SER A 476 7.58 18.30 -16.70
N PHE A 477 8.84 17.89 -16.75
CA PHE A 477 9.28 16.52 -16.57
C PHE A 477 8.89 16.01 -15.17
N MET A 478 9.21 16.76 -14.11
CA MET A 478 8.81 16.42 -12.74
C MET A 478 7.28 16.32 -12.61
N THR A 479 6.52 17.25 -13.23
CA THR A 479 5.03 17.19 -13.25
C THR A 479 4.54 15.91 -13.91
N PHE A 480 5.10 15.56 -15.04
CA PHE A 480 4.75 14.33 -15.74
C PHE A 480 5.13 13.10 -14.93
N VAL A 481 6.34 13.04 -14.37
CA VAL A 481 6.83 11.93 -13.52
C VAL A 481 6.00 11.78 -12.25
N LEU A 482 5.45 12.86 -11.69
CA LEU A 482 4.54 12.80 -10.54
C LEU A 482 3.27 12.02 -10.87
N LEU A 483 2.67 12.30 -12.01
CA LEU A 483 1.29 11.93 -12.31
C LEU A 483 1.16 10.75 -13.28
N TYR A 484 2.19 10.55 -14.15
CA TYR A 484 2.14 9.46 -15.11
C TYR A 484 2.11 8.11 -14.39
N THR A 485 2.13 7.08 -15.11
CA THR A 485 1.99 5.69 -14.72
C THR A 485 2.66 5.37 -13.36
N PRO A 486 1.95 4.75 -12.43
CA PRO A 486 2.59 4.12 -11.29
C PRO A 486 3.58 3.05 -11.75
N CYS A 487 4.57 2.70 -10.92
CA CYS A 487 5.52 1.62 -11.25
C CYS A 487 4.80 0.29 -11.51
N LEU A 488 5.45 -0.63 -12.21
CA LEU A 488 4.88 -1.96 -12.53
C LEU A 488 4.35 -2.69 -11.30
N GLY A 489 5.03 -2.56 -10.14
CA GLY A 489 4.57 -3.13 -8.87
C GLY A 489 3.22 -2.58 -8.42
N THR A 490 2.96 -1.29 -8.63
CA THR A 490 1.67 -0.65 -8.31
C THR A 490 0.55 -1.15 -9.23
N ILE A 491 0.83 -1.30 -10.53
CA ILE A 491 -0.14 -1.85 -11.49
C ILE A 491 -0.46 -3.31 -11.16
N ALA A 492 0.56 -4.10 -10.82
CA ALA A 492 0.37 -5.49 -10.39
C ALA A 492 -0.52 -5.57 -9.14
N ALA A 493 -0.28 -4.70 -8.15
CA ALA A 493 -1.12 -4.59 -6.95
C ALA A 493 -2.55 -4.16 -7.30
N GLN A 494 -2.74 -3.18 -8.20
CA GLN A 494 -4.08 -2.78 -8.68
C GLN A 494 -4.82 -3.93 -9.38
N LEU A 495 -4.15 -4.69 -10.23
CA LEU A 495 -4.72 -5.86 -10.90
C LEU A 495 -5.14 -6.93 -9.91
N GLN A 496 -4.29 -7.21 -8.92
CA GLN A 496 -4.54 -8.21 -7.89
C GLN A 496 -5.72 -7.82 -6.98
N GLU A 497 -5.80 -6.55 -6.56
CA GLU A 497 -6.82 -6.08 -5.62
C GLU A 497 -8.16 -5.76 -6.30
N SER A 498 -8.14 -5.20 -7.51
CA SER A 498 -9.36 -4.89 -8.26
C SER A 498 -9.98 -6.12 -8.91
N LYS A 499 -9.17 -7.15 -9.19
CA LYS A 499 -9.53 -8.34 -9.99
C LYS A 499 -10.13 -7.97 -11.36
N SER A 500 -9.75 -6.83 -11.93
CA SER A 500 -10.28 -6.30 -13.18
C SER A 500 -9.17 -5.68 -14.04
N ARG A 501 -8.93 -6.27 -15.21
CA ARG A 501 -7.97 -5.73 -16.19
C ARG A 501 -8.44 -4.38 -16.73
N ASN A 502 -9.74 -4.24 -17.00
CA ASN A 502 -10.32 -2.99 -17.51
C ASN A 502 -10.14 -1.83 -16.53
N PHE A 503 -10.26 -2.09 -15.23
CA PHE A 503 -10.02 -1.09 -14.20
C PHE A 503 -8.56 -0.63 -14.20
N ALA A 504 -7.60 -1.55 -14.27
CA ALA A 504 -6.18 -1.20 -14.30
C ALA A 504 -5.81 -0.40 -15.56
N ILE A 505 -6.34 -0.78 -16.73
CA ILE A 505 -6.14 -0.04 -17.99
C ILE A 505 -6.74 1.36 -17.89
N MET A 506 -7.96 1.48 -17.35
CA MET A 506 -8.61 2.78 -17.14
C MET A 506 -7.80 3.67 -16.19
N SER A 507 -7.31 3.11 -15.06
CA SER A 507 -6.46 3.81 -14.09
C SER A 507 -5.17 4.32 -14.76
N LEU A 508 -4.56 3.49 -15.59
CA LEU A 508 -3.36 3.83 -16.35
C LEU A 508 -3.63 4.96 -17.36
N ALA A 509 -4.70 4.82 -18.15
CA ALA A 509 -5.09 5.83 -19.14
C ALA A 509 -5.42 7.18 -18.48
N TRP A 510 -6.12 7.15 -17.35
CA TRP A 510 -6.41 8.34 -16.55
C TRP A 510 -5.14 9.02 -16.04
N SER A 511 -4.22 8.25 -15.45
CA SER A 511 -2.95 8.79 -14.93
C SER A 511 -2.11 9.43 -16.03
N LEU A 512 -1.98 8.77 -17.20
CA LEU A 512 -1.26 9.30 -18.36
C LEU A 512 -1.92 10.56 -18.92
N GLY A 513 -3.24 10.56 -19.07
CA GLY A 513 -3.98 11.72 -19.58
C GLY A 513 -3.84 12.93 -18.65
N LEU A 514 -4.00 12.73 -17.34
CA LEU A 514 -3.86 13.80 -16.35
C LEU A 514 -2.41 14.33 -16.31
N ALA A 515 -1.41 13.43 -16.37
CA ALA A 515 -0.01 13.79 -16.42
C ALA A 515 0.32 14.66 -17.65
N TRP A 516 -0.19 14.27 -18.82
CA TRP A 516 0.03 14.99 -20.06
C TRP A 516 -0.61 16.38 -20.04
N ILE A 517 -1.87 16.48 -19.59
CA ILE A 517 -2.59 17.76 -19.51
C ILE A 517 -1.89 18.72 -18.54
N LEU A 518 -1.51 18.27 -17.35
CA LEU A 518 -0.88 19.14 -16.36
C LEU A 518 0.55 19.53 -16.76
N ALA A 519 1.32 18.61 -17.36
CA ALA A 519 2.63 18.92 -17.91
C ALA A 519 2.53 19.93 -19.06
N LEU A 520 1.50 19.82 -19.93
CA LEU A 520 1.22 20.77 -20.98
C LEU A 520 0.94 22.19 -20.42
N ILE A 521 0.09 22.25 -19.40
CA ILE A 521 -0.24 23.52 -18.73
C ILE A 521 1.02 24.16 -18.12
N VAL A 522 1.85 23.37 -17.43
CA VAL A 522 3.08 23.85 -16.82
C VAL A 522 4.06 24.34 -17.89
N TYR A 523 4.28 23.56 -18.97
CA TYR A 523 5.25 23.90 -19.99
C TYR A 523 4.81 25.07 -20.87
N GLN A 524 3.61 24.99 -21.47
CA GLN A 524 3.12 26.03 -22.35
C GLN A 524 2.74 27.31 -21.59
N GLY A 525 2.13 27.16 -20.40
CA GLY A 525 1.87 28.30 -19.50
C GLY A 525 3.15 29.02 -19.06
N GLY A 526 4.18 28.24 -18.69
CA GLY A 526 5.49 28.80 -18.37
C GLY A 526 6.17 29.51 -19.54
N ARG A 527 6.06 28.96 -20.76
CA ARG A 527 6.57 29.62 -21.99
C ARG A 527 5.87 30.93 -22.25
N LEU A 528 4.54 30.97 -22.12
CA LEU A 528 3.75 32.20 -22.31
C LEU A 528 4.17 33.26 -21.29
N LEU A 529 4.31 32.89 -20.01
CA LEU A 529 4.77 33.82 -18.97
C LEU A 529 6.17 34.38 -19.24
N LEU A 530 7.11 33.53 -19.69
CA LEU A 530 8.45 33.94 -20.06
C LEU A 530 8.51 34.78 -21.35
N SER A 531 7.54 34.69 -22.24
CA SER A 531 7.44 35.51 -23.46
C SER A 531 6.77 36.86 -23.23
N LEU A 532 6.08 37.03 -22.08
CA LEU A 532 5.41 38.27 -21.70
C LEU A 532 6.23 39.15 -20.74
N GLY A 533 7.29 38.63 -20.12
CA GLY A 533 8.21 39.32 -19.24
C GLY A 533 9.58 39.49 -19.86
#